data_194cb50a2b4a4d3037adb6d7c3e6d14a
#
_entry.id   194cb50a2b4a4d3037adb6d7c3e6d14a
#
_cell.length_a   1.000
_cell.length_b   1.000
_cell.length_c   1.000
_cell.angle_alpha   90.00
_cell.angle_beta   90.00
_cell.angle_gamma   90.00
#
_symmetry.space_group_name_H-M   'P 1'
#
loop_
_entity.id
_entity.type
_entity.pdbx_description
1 polymer ?
#
loop_
_entity_poly.entity_id
_entity_poly.type
_entity_poly.pdbx_seq_one_letter_code
_entity_poly.pdbx_strand_id
1 'polypeptide(L)'
;MEQKNNKYYSYISEYYAANPTKFEKRKNNLKPVLYLGLAVVGAVLAIFPGLLPLAGWLVRTAGIIMTLVCLIAAYLNNFDIYNFQSGGKVKSMGVKKFKRDETNPAKIVEAFLSRNFEYLADIPGGRSEPVQLHIEEDATGREMYCLLTTYDSDSNIVGLADVITLSGNDYDDNIDLIKQMFKDEEDN
;
A
#
# COMPACT_ATOMS: atom_id res chain seq x y z
N MET A 1 17.16 -23.74 -2.32
CA MET A 1 16.07 -22.92 -1.75
C MET A 1 14.80 -23.35 -2.46
N GLU A 2 14.01 -24.19 -1.82
CA GLU A 2 12.68 -24.55 -2.34
C GLU A 2 11.82 -23.30 -2.28
N GLN A 3 11.39 -22.79 -3.45
CA GLN A 3 10.27 -21.84 -3.50
C GLN A 3 9.05 -22.58 -2.94
N LYS A 4 8.68 -22.27 -1.70
CA LYS A 4 7.38 -22.64 -1.15
C LYS A 4 6.35 -22.11 -2.16
N ASN A 5 5.66 -23.04 -2.83
CA ASN A 5 4.67 -22.77 -3.86
C ASN A 5 3.50 -22.02 -3.19
N ASN A 6 3.65 -20.71 -3.03
CA ASN A 6 2.56 -19.88 -2.52
C ASN A 6 1.51 -19.83 -3.64
N LYS A 7 0.34 -20.36 -3.38
CA LYS A 7 -0.75 -20.49 -4.36
C LYS A 7 -1.29 -19.11 -4.77
N TYR A 8 -1.15 -18.10 -3.90
CA TYR A 8 -1.72 -16.78 -4.07
C TYR A 8 -0.62 -15.70 -4.06
N TYR A 9 -0.90 -14.53 -4.60
CA TYR A 9 0.02 -13.38 -4.60
C TYR A 9 0.28 -12.88 -3.18
N SER A 10 1.54 -12.59 -2.88
CA SER A 10 1.96 -11.98 -1.61
C SER A 10 1.83 -10.46 -1.64
N TYR A 11 1.98 -9.87 -2.82
CA TYR A 11 1.87 -8.45 -3.06
C TYR A 11 0.98 -8.17 -4.26
N ILE A 12 0.20 -7.11 -4.19
CA ILE A 12 -0.68 -6.72 -5.30
C ILE A 12 0.10 -6.35 -6.57
N SER A 13 1.35 -5.90 -6.40
CA SER A 13 2.26 -5.63 -7.52
C SER A 13 2.64 -6.88 -8.33
N GLU A 14 2.59 -8.07 -7.71
CA GLU A 14 2.81 -9.35 -8.40
C GLU A 14 1.62 -9.66 -9.31
N TYR A 15 0.40 -9.37 -8.85
CA TYR A 15 -0.80 -9.48 -9.67
C TYR A 15 -0.72 -8.58 -10.90
N TYR A 16 -0.27 -7.34 -10.76
CA TYR A 16 -0.09 -6.44 -11.91
C TYR A 16 0.98 -6.96 -12.88
N ALA A 17 2.08 -7.48 -12.36
CA ALA A 17 3.14 -8.05 -13.18
C ALA A 17 2.70 -9.31 -13.93
N ALA A 18 1.79 -10.11 -13.34
CA ALA A 18 1.21 -11.29 -13.95
C ALA A 18 0.15 -10.96 -15.02
N ASN A 19 -0.38 -9.71 -15.03
CA ASN A 19 -1.40 -9.25 -15.97
C ASN A 19 -0.92 -8.09 -16.86
N PRO A 20 0.15 -8.25 -17.67
CA PRO A 20 0.77 -7.16 -18.44
C PRO A 20 -0.12 -6.63 -19.57
N THR A 21 -1.17 -7.35 -19.95
CA THR A 21 -2.16 -6.89 -20.94
C THR A 21 -3.16 -5.90 -20.35
N LYS A 22 -3.34 -5.90 -19.03
CA LYS A 22 -4.24 -4.99 -18.31
C LYS A 22 -3.48 -3.85 -17.63
N PHE A 23 -2.23 -4.07 -17.19
CA PHE A 23 -1.47 -3.10 -16.42
C PHE A 23 -0.13 -2.78 -17.06
N GLU A 24 0.25 -1.51 -17.00
CA GLU A 24 1.57 -1.05 -17.43
C GLU A 24 2.24 -0.20 -16.34
N LYS A 25 3.57 -0.28 -16.29
CA LYS A 25 4.40 0.61 -15.48
C LYS A 25 4.78 1.84 -16.30
N ARG A 26 4.34 3.03 -15.88
CA ARG A 26 4.75 4.29 -16.48
C ARG A 26 5.70 5.02 -15.55
N LYS A 27 6.74 5.60 -16.12
CA LYS A 27 7.72 6.40 -15.37
C LYS A 27 7.04 7.64 -14.82
N ASN A 28 7.16 7.85 -13.51
CA ASN A 28 6.74 9.08 -12.86
C ASN A 28 7.96 9.99 -12.69
N ASN A 29 7.95 11.14 -13.34
CA ASN A 29 9.08 12.08 -13.24
C ASN A 29 8.94 13.06 -12.06
N LEU A 30 7.74 13.25 -11.51
CA LEU A 30 7.49 14.21 -10.42
C LEU A 30 7.96 13.69 -9.05
N LYS A 31 7.70 12.42 -8.75
CA LYS A 31 8.10 11.81 -7.47
C LYS A 31 9.62 11.87 -7.25
N PRO A 32 10.48 11.43 -8.20
CA PRO A 32 11.92 11.55 -8.03
C PRO A 32 12.38 12.99 -7.84
N VAL A 33 11.81 13.97 -8.58
CA VAL A 33 12.16 15.39 -8.44
C VAL A 33 11.84 15.91 -7.04
N LEU A 34 10.66 15.53 -6.49
CA LEU A 34 10.30 15.91 -5.12
C LEU A 34 11.28 15.34 -4.08
N TYR A 35 11.59 14.04 -4.18
CA TYR A 35 12.54 13.39 -3.27
C TYR A 35 13.96 13.96 -3.40
N LEU A 36 14.40 14.28 -4.61
CA LEU A 36 15.70 14.95 -4.82
C LEU A 36 15.72 16.34 -4.18
N GLY A 37 14.63 17.10 -4.29
CA GLY A 37 14.49 18.39 -3.60
C GLY A 37 14.63 18.26 -2.08
N LEU A 38 13.94 17.26 -1.47
CA LEU A 38 14.05 16.95 -0.05
C LEU A 38 15.46 16.46 0.34
N ALA A 39 16.13 15.71 -0.52
CA ALA A 39 17.51 15.29 -0.29
C ALA A 39 18.47 16.47 -0.23
N VAL A 40 18.28 17.47 -1.09
CA VAL A 40 19.08 18.73 -1.06
C VAL A 40 18.84 19.46 0.26
N VAL A 41 17.60 19.57 0.73
CA VAL A 41 17.28 20.19 2.04
C VAL A 41 18.00 19.45 3.17
N GLY A 42 17.93 18.10 3.17
CA GLY A 42 18.66 17.28 4.15
C GLY A 42 20.17 17.52 4.14
N ALA A 43 20.77 17.60 2.94
CA ALA A 43 22.20 17.87 2.79
C ALA A 43 22.58 19.26 3.34
N VAL A 44 21.77 20.29 3.07
CA VAL A 44 21.98 21.65 3.62
C VAL A 44 21.95 21.63 5.15
N LEU A 45 20.98 20.94 5.77
CA LEU A 45 20.90 20.81 7.23
C LEU A 45 22.10 20.04 7.81
N ALA A 46 22.61 19.03 7.10
CA ALA A 46 23.79 18.28 7.52
C ALA A 46 25.07 19.14 7.52
N ILE A 47 25.21 20.04 6.53
CA ILE A 47 26.37 20.92 6.39
C ILE A 47 26.25 22.13 7.33
N PHE A 48 25.06 22.71 7.44
CA PHE A 48 24.79 23.93 8.22
C PHE A 48 23.80 23.66 9.38
N PRO A 49 24.20 22.87 10.40
CA PRO A 49 23.28 22.46 11.47
C PRO A 49 22.77 23.62 12.34
N GLY A 50 23.44 24.80 12.28
CA GLY A 50 23.02 26.01 13.00
C GLY A 50 21.81 26.74 12.40
N LEU A 51 21.24 26.26 11.26
CA LEU A 51 20.03 26.85 10.68
C LEU A 51 18.78 26.61 11.55
N LEU A 52 18.80 25.59 12.41
CA LEU A 52 17.70 25.31 13.32
C LEU A 52 18.14 25.55 14.78
N PRO A 53 17.24 26.05 15.66
CA PRO A 53 17.53 26.31 17.08
C PRO A 53 17.53 25.01 17.90
N LEU A 54 18.24 24.00 17.43
CA LEU A 54 18.36 22.67 18.04
C LEU A 54 19.83 22.31 18.19
N ALA A 55 20.13 21.27 19.00
CA ALA A 55 21.49 20.78 19.15
C ALA A 55 22.09 20.39 17.79
N GLY A 56 23.19 21.01 17.40
CA GLY A 56 23.76 20.91 16.04
C GLY A 56 24.07 19.47 15.60
N TRP A 57 24.44 18.59 16.52
CA TRP A 57 24.67 17.18 16.22
C TRP A 57 23.38 16.45 15.83
N LEU A 58 22.22 16.76 16.47
CA LEU A 58 20.91 16.19 16.11
C LEU A 58 20.49 16.63 14.71
N VAL A 59 20.64 17.93 14.41
CA VAL A 59 20.29 18.48 13.09
C VAL A 59 21.13 17.85 11.99
N ARG A 60 22.45 17.72 12.24
CA ARG A 60 23.36 17.07 11.29
C ARG A 60 22.99 15.61 11.02
N THR A 61 22.74 14.82 12.08
CA THR A 61 22.37 13.42 11.95
C THR A 61 21.04 13.26 11.21
N ALA A 62 20.03 14.05 11.57
CA ALA A 62 18.73 14.05 10.89
C ALA A 62 18.85 14.44 9.40
N GLY A 63 19.68 15.44 9.08
CA GLY A 63 19.95 15.86 7.71
C GLY A 63 20.61 14.74 6.87
N ILE A 64 21.59 14.03 7.43
CA ILE A 64 22.22 12.88 6.75
C ILE A 64 21.20 11.78 6.50
N ILE A 65 20.43 11.40 7.51
CA ILE A 65 19.38 10.35 7.37
C ILE A 65 18.35 10.74 6.32
N MET A 66 17.84 11.98 6.37
CA MET A 66 16.87 12.52 5.41
C MET A 66 17.43 12.45 3.98
N THR A 67 18.69 12.87 3.76
CA THR A 67 19.34 12.81 2.45
C THR A 67 19.36 11.37 1.91
N LEU A 68 19.86 10.42 2.70
CA LEU A 68 19.98 9.02 2.28
C LEU A 68 18.61 8.40 1.97
N VAL A 69 17.63 8.58 2.86
CA VAL A 69 16.27 8.06 2.68
C VAL A 69 15.62 8.66 1.43
N CYS A 70 15.75 9.97 1.21
CA CYS A 70 15.17 10.62 0.03
C CYS A 70 15.85 10.18 -1.28
N LEU A 71 17.17 9.95 -1.31
CA LEU A 71 17.88 9.42 -2.48
C LEU A 71 17.40 7.99 -2.80
N ILE A 72 17.26 7.13 -1.81
CA ILE A 72 16.73 5.78 -1.98
C ILE A 72 15.28 5.84 -2.48
N ALA A 73 14.44 6.69 -1.87
CA ALA A 73 13.05 6.87 -2.28
C ALA A 73 12.92 7.39 -3.72
N ALA A 74 13.79 8.32 -4.14
CA ALA A 74 13.83 8.82 -5.52
C ALA A 74 14.14 7.70 -6.54
N TYR A 75 15.00 6.77 -6.14
CA TYR A 75 15.35 5.63 -7.00
C TYR A 75 14.23 4.57 -7.08
N LEU A 76 13.61 4.24 -5.94
CA LEU A 76 12.61 3.16 -5.85
C LEU A 76 11.22 3.59 -6.34
N ASN A 77 10.81 4.85 -6.13
CA ASN A 77 9.45 5.33 -6.40
C ASN A 77 9.31 6.07 -7.74
N ASN A 78 10.02 5.63 -8.77
CA ASN A 78 10.00 6.30 -10.07
C ASN A 78 8.97 5.74 -11.07
N PHE A 79 8.14 4.79 -10.64
CA PHE A 79 7.11 4.20 -11.48
C PHE A 79 5.74 4.27 -10.81
N ASP A 80 4.71 4.43 -11.65
CA ASP A 80 3.30 4.26 -11.28
C ASP A 80 2.70 3.15 -12.13
N ILE A 81 1.67 2.48 -11.60
CA ILE A 81 0.88 1.49 -12.32
C ILE A 81 -0.33 2.17 -12.95
N TYR A 82 -0.58 1.86 -14.20
CA TYR A 82 -1.74 2.31 -14.95
C TYR A 82 -2.50 1.11 -15.50
N ASN A 83 -3.83 1.20 -15.46
CA ASN A 83 -4.69 0.28 -16.19
C ASN A 83 -4.70 0.70 -17.66
N PHE A 84 -4.31 -0.22 -18.54
CA PHE A 84 -4.18 0.06 -19.97
C PHE A 84 -5.52 0.40 -20.64
N GLN A 85 -6.61 -0.24 -20.20
CA GLN A 85 -7.94 -0.07 -20.83
C GLN A 85 -8.58 1.28 -20.48
N SER A 86 -8.50 1.69 -19.21
CA SER A 86 -9.08 2.96 -18.75
C SER A 86 -8.12 4.14 -18.96
N GLY A 87 -6.81 3.88 -19.08
CA GLY A 87 -5.76 4.89 -18.99
C GLY A 87 -5.60 5.46 -17.58
N GLY A 88 -6.34 4.95 -16.60
CA GLY A 88 -6.35 5.41 -15.22
C GLY A 88 -5.12 4.94 -14.45
N LYS A 89 -4.68 5.78 -13.51
CA LYS A 89 -3.62 5.42 -12.57
C LYS A 89 -4.21 4.63 -11.41
N VAL A 90 -3.61 3.48 -11.12
CA VAL A 90 -3.94 2.69 -9.93
C VAL A 90 -3.27 3.32 -8.70
N LYS A 91 -4.05 3.56 -7.65
CA LYS A 91 -3.59 4.19 -6.40
C LYS A 91 -3.99 3.33 -5.21
N SER A 92 -3.10 3.23 -4.22
CA SER A 92 -3.46 2.63 -2.95
C SER A 92 -4.53 3.47 -2.24
N MET A 93 -5.59 2.83 -1.78
CA MET A 93 -6.59 3.42 -0.90
C MET A 93 -6.21 3.25 0.57
N GLY A 94 -5.48 2.16 0.89
CA GLY A 94 -5.03 1.87 2.24
C GLY A 94 -4.83 0.38 2.49
N VAL A 95 -4.46 0.07 3.75
CA VAL A 95 -4.29 -1.29 4.26
C VAL A 95 -5.03 -1.40 5.58
N LYS A 96 -6.11 -2.19 5.62
CA LYS A 96 -6.80 -2.52 6.87
C LYS A 96 -6.19 -3.75 7.50
N LYS A 97 -5.82 -3.65 8.78
CA LYS A 97 -5.27 -4.74 9.59
C LYS A 97 -6.32 -5.19 10.58
N PHE A 98 -6.79 -6.41 10.47
CA PHE A 98 -7.90 -6.92 11.28
C PHE A 98 -7.43 -7.37 12.66
N LYS A 99 -8.06 -6.85 13.72
CA LYS A 99 -7.71 -7.14 15.11
C LYS A 99 -7.95 -8.62 15.44
N ARG A 100 -6.88 -9.31 15.85
CA ARG A 100 -6.82 -10.78 16.00
C ARG A 100 -7.78 -11.31 17.06
N ASP A 101 -7.92 -10.59 18.16
CA ASP A 101 -8.70 -11.05 19.32
C ASP A 101 -10.21 -10.96 19.11
N GLU A 102 -10.66 -10.24 18.08
CA GLU A 102 -12.09 -9.99 17.84
C GLU A 102 -12.66 -10.80 16.68
N THR A 103 -11.81 -11.44 15.86
CA THR A 103 -12.32 -12.15 14.67
C THR A 103 -11.46 -13.36 14.29
N ASN A 104 -12.15 -14.47 14.00
CA ASN A 104 -11.50 -15.65 13.46
C ASN A 104 -10.99 -15.38 12.02
N PRO A 105 -9.69 -15.60 11.71
CA PRO A 105 -9.14 -15.43 10.36
C PRO A 105 -9.92 -16.16 9.27
N ALA A 106 -10.49 -17.33 9.55
CA ALA A 106 -11.29 -18.08 8.59
C ALA A 106 -12.56 -17.33 8.17
N LYS A 107 -13.20 -16.59 9.10
CA LYS A 107 -14.37 -15.75 8.78
C LYS A 107 -14.00 -14.54 7.94
N ILE A 108 -12.80 -13.97 8.14
CA ILE A 108 -12.30 -12.87 7.31
C ILE A 108 -12.11 -13.36 5.87
N VAL A 109 -11.50 -14.54 5.71
CA VAL A 109 -11.31 -15.14 4.37
C VAL A 109 -12.66 -15.46 3.71
N GLU A 110 -13.62 -16.01 4.45
CA GLU A 110 -14.97 -16.30 3.95
C GLU A 110 -15.70 -15.01 3.51
N ALA A 111 -15.67 -13.96 4.34
CA ALA A 111 -16.27 -12.68 4.03
C ALA A 111 -15.59 -12.03 2.80
N PHE A 112 -14.27 -12.12 2.70
CA PHE A 112 -13.53 -11.63 1.56
C PHE A 112 -13.94 -12.36 0.27
N LEU A 113 -13.97 -13.69 0.29
CA LEU A 113 -14.34 -14.51 -0.88
C LEU A 113 -15.81 -14.31 -1.30
N SER A 114 -16.70 -14.05 -0.34
CA SER A 114 -18.11 -13.72 -0.61
C SER A 114 -18.35 -12.25 -0.94
N ARG A 115 -17.29 -11.41 -1.00
CA ARG A 115 -17.36 -9.96 -1.25
C ARG A 115 -18.20 -9.20 -0.23
N ASN A 116 -18.30 -9.71 1.00
CA ASN A 116 -19.01 -9.04 2.07
C ASN A 116 -18.12 -7.97 2.73
N PHE A 117 -17.94 -6.85 2.02
CA PHE A 117 -17.10 -5.73 2.49
C PHE A 117 -17.73 -4.99 3.66
N GLU A 118 -19.05 -5.04 3.83
CA GLU A 118 -19.74 -4.48 5.00
C GLU A 118 -19.26 -5.17 6.28
N TYR A 119 -19.26 -6.51 6.30
CA TYR A 119 -18.73 -7.27 7.43
C TYR A 119 -17.24 -6.98 7.67
N LEU A 120 -16.43 -6.88 6.61
CA LEU A 120 -15.01 -6.54 6.73
C LEU A 120 -14.78 -5.12 7.26
N ALA A 121 -15.67 -4.17 6.94
CA ALA A 121 -15.60 -2.82 7.45
C ALA A 121 -15.89 -2.74 8.95
N ASP A 122 -16.83 -3.54 9.44
CA ASP A 122 -17.25 -3.57 10.85
C ASP A 122 -16.20 -4.19 11.79
N ILE A 123 -15.27 -4.99 11.27
CA ILE A 123 -14.21 -5.57 12.10
C ILE A 123 -13.25 -4.46 12.54
N PRO A 124 -12.97 -4.30 13.85
CA PRO A 124 -12.03 -3.32 14.32
C PRO A 124 -10.61 -3.47 13.74
N GLY A 125 -9.97 -2.34 13.45
CA GLY A 125 -8.58 -2.30 13.01
C GLY A 125 -7.59 -2.40 14.18
N GLY A 126 -6.33 -2.77 13.88
CA GLY A 126 -5.22 -2.82 14.83
C GLY A 126 -3.88 -2.50 14.18
N ARG A 127 -2.88 -2.09 14.99
CA ARG A 127 -1.58 -1.62 14.45
C ARG A 127 -0.64 -2.73 13.97
N SER A 128 -0.67 -3.89 14.62
CA SER A 128 0.33 -4.97 14.38
C SER A 128 -0.34 -6.31 14.14
N GLU A 129 -1.42 -6.31 13.37
CA GLU A 129 -2.23 -7.49 13.15
C GLU A 129 -1.75 -8.29 11.94
N PRO A 130 -1.85 -9.64 11.99
CA PRO A 130 -1.31 -10.48 10.94
C PRO A 130 -2.13 -10.46 9.65
N VAL A 131 -3.48 -10.41 9.74
CA VAL A 131 -4.36 -10.42 8.56
C VAL A 131 -4.58 -9.02 8.07
N GLN A 132 -4.28 -8.78 6.79
CA GLN A 132 -4.28 -7.46 6.18
C GLN A 132 -5.04 -7.48 4.86
N LEU A 133 -5.94 -6.50 4.69
CA LEU A 133 -6.64 -6.24 3.43
C LEU A 133 -6.03 -5.02 2.77
N HIS A 134 -5.43 -5.23 1.61
CA HIS A 134 -4.88 -4.17 0.75
C HIS A 134 -5.90 -3.86 -0.32
N ILE A 135 -6.21 -2.58 -0.52
CA ILE A 135 -7.11 -2.13 -1.59
C ILE A 135 -6.42 -1.04 -2.40
N GLU A 136 -6.42 -1.23 -3.72
CA GLU A 136 -5.97 -0.24 -4.69
C GLU A 136 -7.09 0.08 -5.68
N GLU A 137 -7.18 1.34 -6.12
CA GLU A 137 -8.25 1.87 -6.95
C GLU A 137 -7.72 2.40 -8.28
N ASP A 138 -8.39 2.04 -9.36
CA ASP A 138 -8.43 2.76 -10.62
C ASP A 138 -9.77 3.53 -10.72
N ALA A 139 -9.78 4.76 -10.25
CA ALA A 139 -10.99 5.59 -10.24
C ALA A 139 -11.50 5.91 -11.66
N THR A 140 -10.61 5.95 -12.66
CA THR A 140 -10.99 6.21 -14.07
C THR A 140 -11.70 5.02 -14.67
N GLY A 141 -11.19 3.81 -14.40
CA GLY A 141 -11.81 2.56 -14.87
C GLY A 141 -12.95 2.07 -13.97
N ARG A 142 -13.17 2.72 -12.82
CA ARG A 142 -14.12 2.28 -11.79
C ARG A 142 -13.86 0.83 -11.41
N GLU A 143 -12.61 0.55 -11.04
CA GLU A 143 -12.16 -0.76 -10.60
C GLU A 143 -11.38 -0.66 -9.29
N MET A 144 -11.61 -1.62 -8.38
CA MET A 144 -10.80 -1.82 -7.18
C MET A 144 -10.19 -3.20 -7.19
N TYR A 145 -8.94 -3.28 -6.72
CA TYR A 145 -8.17 -4.50 -6.61
C TYR A 145 -7.91 -4.78 -5.13
N CYS A 146 -8.49 -5.87 -4.63
CA CYS A 146 -8.47 -6.24 -3.22
C CYS A 146 -7.59 -7.47 -3.04
N LEU A 147 -6.60 -7.41 -2.14
CA LEU A 147 -5.72 -8.51 -1.80
C LEU A 147 -5.74 -8.74 -0.29
N LEU A 148 -6.03 -9.97 0.13
CA LEU A 148 -5.99 -10.39 1.52
C LEU A 148 -4.69 -11.16 1.79
N THR A 149 -3.91 -10.71 2.78
CA THR A 149 -2.61 -11.30 3.14
C THR A 149 -2.50 -11.62 4.62
N THR A 150 -1.50 -12.43 4.97
CA THR A 150 -1.07 -12.68 6.35
C THR A 150 0.44 -12.92 6.39
N TYR A 151 0.98 -13.19 7.59
CA TYR A 151 2.35 -13.66 7.76
C TYR A 151 2.38 -15.18 7.95
N ASP A 152 3.35 -15.86 7.31
CA ASP A 152 3.63 -17.26 7.57
C ASP A 152 4.51 -17.45 8.83
N SER A 153 4.88 -18.70 9.14
CA SER A 153 5.74 -19.04 10.29
C SER A 153 7.11 -18.38 10.24
N ASP A 154 7.61 -18.02 9.06
CA ASP A 154 8.91 -17.41 8.82
C ASP A 154 8.81 -15.88 8.72
N SER A 155 7.66 -15.31 9.07
CA SER A 155 7.33 -13.88 8.99
C SER A 155 7.35 -13.30 7.57
N ASN A 156 7.19 -14.14 6.54
CA ASN A 156 6.99 -13.66 5.18
C ASN A 156 5.52 -13.34 4.95
N ILE A 157 5.26 -12.32 4.13
CA ILE A 157 3.90 -12.01 3.69
C ILE A 157 3.45 -13.07 2.69
N VAL A 158 2.25 -13.61 2.90
CA VAL A 158 1.64 -14.62 2.03
C VAL A 158 0.19 -14.25 1.74
N GLY A 159 -0.28 -14.48 0.51
CA GLY A 159 -1.68 -14.30 0.15
C GLY A 159 -2.57 -15.37 0.76
N LEU A 160 -3.74 -14.98 1.21
CA LEU A 160 -4.80 -15.87 1.74
C LEU A 160 -5.82 -16.27 0.67
N ALA A 161 -5.94 -15.48 -0.39
CA ALA A 161 -6.87 -15.70 -1.50
C ALA A 161 -6.35 -15.04 -2.78
N ASP A 162 -6.99 -15.33 -3.92
CA ASP A 162 -6.76 -14.61 -5.17
C ASP A 162 -7.19 -13.15 -5.05
N VAL A 163 -6.60 -12.28 -5.88
CA VAL A 163 -7.01 -10.87 -5.96
C VAL A 163 -8.45 -10.79 -6.45
N ILE A 164 -9.30 -10.12 -5.68
CA ILE A 164 -10.67 -9.80 -6.08
C ILE A 164 -10.67 -8.46 -6.80
N THR A 165 -11.24 -8.41 -7.99
CA THR A 165 -11.51 -7.17 -8.72
C THR A 165 -12.99 -6.82 -8.55
N LEU A 166 -13.28 -5.62 -8.03
CA LEU A 166 -14.62 -5.03 -8.01
C LEU A 166 -14.70 -4.05 -9.19
N SER A 167 -15.72 -4.19 -10.04
CA SER A 167 -15.91 -3.35 -11.22
C SER A 167 -17.40 -3.13 -11.51
N GLY A 168 -17.73 -2.05 -12.24
CA GLY A 168 -19.12 -1.73 -12.56
C GLY A 168 -19.96 -1.52 -11.31
N ASN A 169 -21.08 -2.25 -11.18
CA ASN A 169 -21.98 -2.13 -10.02
C ASN A 169 -21.28 -2.53 -8.71
N ASP A 170 -20.47 -3.60 -8.71
CA ASP A 170 -19.72 -4.02 -7.52
C ASP A 170 -18.78 -2.91 -7.02
N TYR A 171 -18.20 -2.10 -7.91
CA TYR A 171 -17.41 -0.95 -7.54
C TYR A 171 -18.27 0.14 -6.92
N ASP A 172 -19.39 0.52 -7.58
CA ASP A 172 -20.26 1.59 -7.12
C ASP A 172 -20.90 1.29 -5.76
N ASP A 173 -21.33 0.05 -5.57
CA ASP A 173 -21.98 -0.39 -4.33
C ASP A 173 -21.02 -0.40 -3.12
N ASN A 174 -19.71 -0.53 -3.35
CA ASN A 174 -18.74 -0.68 -2.27
C ASN A 174 -17.79 0.53 -2.09
N ILE A 175 -17.68 1.45 -3.06
CA ILE A 175 -16.66 2.50 -3.03
C ILE A 175 -16.76 3.42 -1.80
N ASP A 176 -17.95 3.85 -1.44
CA ASP A 176 -18.14 4.77 -0.31
C ASP A 176 -17.87 4.09 1.03
N LEU A 177 -18.32 2.85 1.17
CA LEU A 177 -18.04 2.01 2.34
C LEU A 177 -16.53 1.81 2.53
N ILE A 178 -15.83 1.46 1.46
CA ILE A 178 -14.38 1.24 1.50
C ILE A 178 -13.62 2.54 1.81
N LYS A 179 -14.03 3.67 1.24
CA LYS A 179 -13.45 4.99 1.59
C LYS A 179 -13.63 5.33 3.06
N GLN A 180 -14.82 5.05 3.62
CA GLN A 180 -15.09 5.25 5.03
C GLN A 180 -14.23 4.35 5.90
N MET A 181 -14.10 3.06 5.55
CA MET A 181 -13.26 2.09 6.26
C MET A 181 -11.83 2.60 6.49
N PHE A 182 -11.21 3.24 5.50
CA PHE A 182 -9.84 3.75 5.63
C PHE A 182 -9.75 5.11 6.32
N LYS A 183 -10.79 5.94 6.25
CA LYS A 183 -10.83 7.22 6.96
C LYS A 183 -10.89 7.02 8.46
N ASP A 184 -11.66 6.07 8.94
CA ASP A 184 -11.80 5.75 10.36
C ASP A 184 -10.50 5.17 10.97
N GLU A 185 -9.60 4.62 10.13
CA GLU A 185 -8.28 4.15 10.56
C GLU A 185 -7.22 5.27 10.67
N GLU A 186 -7.36 6.38 9.94
CA GLU A 186 -6.45 7.53 10.05
C GLU A 186 -6.70 8.33 11.34
N ASP A 187 -7.92 8.28 11.89
CA ASP A 187 -8.35 9.04 13.08
C ASP A 187 -8.08 8.29 14.42
N ASN A 188 -7.63 7.01 14.39
CA ASN A 188 -7.29 6.17 15.55
C ASN A 188 -5.79 5.85 15.62
#